data_9f4e61e9ca261db050d3695480707c35
#
_entry.id   9f4e61e9ca261db050d3695480707c35
#
_cell.length_a   1.000
_cell.length_b   1.000
_cell.length_c   1.000
_cell.angle_alpha   90.00
_cell.angle_beta   90.00
_cell.angle_gamma   90.00
#
_symmetry.space_group_name_H-M   'P 1'
#
loop_
_entity.id
_entity.type
_entity.pdbx_description
1 polymer ?
#
loop_
_entity_poly.entity_id
_entity_poly.type
_entity_poly.pdbx_seq_one_letter_code
_entity_poly.pdbx_strand_id
1 'polypeptide(L)'
;LDACDNRLSTLPELPASLKHLDVDNNQLTMLPELPALLEYINADNNQLTMLPELPTSLEVLSVRNNQLTFLPELPESLEALDVSTNLLESLPAVPVRNHHSEETEIFFRCRENRITHIPENILSLDPTCTIILEDNPLSSRIRESLSQQTA
;
A
#
# COMPACT_ATOMS: atom_id res chain seq x y z
N LEU A 1 -11.70 9.15 11.87
CA LEU A 1 -10.81 10.17 12.44
C LEU A 1 -10.16 10.90 11.28
N ASP A 2 -10.33 12.20 11.27
CA ASP A 2 -9.68 13.11 10.33
C ASP A 2 -8.81 14.08 11.14
N ALA A 3 -7.51 14.06 10.89
CA ALA A 3 -6.50 14.91 11.53
C ALA A 3 -5.44 15.36 10.48
N CYS A 4 -5.84 15.49 9.22
CA CYS A 4 -4.97 15.92 8.15
C CYS A 4 -4.48 17.36 8.32
N ASP A 5 -3.43 17.73 7.59
CA ASP A 5 -2.86 19.08 7.54
C ASP A 5 -2.48 19.66 8.92
N ASN A 6 -1.83 18.86 9.76
CA ASN A 6 -1.36 19.27 11.08
C ASN A 6 0.15 19.08 11.23
N ARG A 7 0.64 19.18 12.46
CA ARG A 7 2.05 18.98 12.81
C ARG A 7 2.21 17.84 13.83
N LEU A 8 1.37 16.81 13.69
CA LEU A 8 1.38 15.69 14.60
C LEU A 8 2.64 14.84 14.37
N SER A 9 3.39 14.60 15.41
CA SER A 9 4.54 13.69 15.40
C SER A 9 4.21 12.30 15.90
N THR A 10 3.12 12.14 16.62
CA THR A 10 2.61 10.87 17.17
C THR A 10 1.10 10.88 17.20
N LEU A 11 0.50 9.69 17.21
CA LEU A 11 -0.93 9.48 17.45
C LEU A 11 -1.10 8.72 18.77
N PRO A 12 -2.18 8.98 19.52
CA PRO A 12 -2.55 8.16 20.68
C PRO A 12 -3.08 6.79 20.22
N GLU A 13 -3.38 5.92 21.16
CA GLU A 13 -4.13 4.70 20.89
C GLU A 13 -5.44 5.01 20.17
N LEU A 14 -5.72 4.26 19.09
CA LEU A 14 -6.89 4.48 18.26
C LEU A 14 -8.11 3.72 18.81
N PRO A 15 -9.33 4.29 18.71
CA PRO A 15 -10.54 3.60 19.15
C PRO A 15 -10.75 2.28 18.41
N ALA A 16 -11.14 1.22 19.12
CA ALA A 16 -11.37 -0.10 18.53
C ALA A 16 -12.47 -0.13 17.45
N SER A 17 -13.39 0.84 17.48
CA SER A 17 -14.48 1.00 16.48
C SER A 17 -14.10 1.85 15.26
N LEU A 18 -12.85 2.32 15.19
CA LEU A 18 -12.41 3.19 14.11
C LEU A 18 -12.37 2.43 12.77
N LYS A 19 -13.04 2.98 11.76
CA LYS A 19 -13.06 2.45 10.39
C LYS A 19 -12.25 3.28 9.40
N HIS A 20 -12.12 4.58 9.62
CA HIS A 20 -11.44 5.50 8.72
C HIS A 20 -10.42 6.35 9.49
N LEU A 21 -9.18 6.32 9.04
CA LEU A 21 -8.07 7.12 9.55
C LEU A 21 -7.50 7.97 8.43
N ASP A 22 -7.61 9.29 8.57
CA ASP A 22 -6.99 10.26 7.70
C ASP A 22 -6.05 11.14 8.53
N VAL A 23 -4.75 11.02 8.25
CA VAL A 23 -3.66 11.72 8.95
C VAL A 23 -2.61 12.23 7.97
N ASP A 24 -3.01 12.47 6.74
CA ASP A 24 -2.09 12.99 5.73
C ASP A 24 -1.52 14.36 6.10
N ASN A 25 -0.41 14.72 5.49
CA ASN A 25 0.26 15.99 5.73
C ASN A 25 0.53 16.26 7.22
N ASN A 26 1.26 15.37 7.87
CA ASN A 26 1.73 15.50 9.25
C ASN A 26 3.24 15.18 9.34
N GLN A 27 3.75 14.97 10.53
CA GLN A 27 5.15 14.65 10.82
C GLN A 27 5.28 13.29 11.54
N LEU A 28 4.37 12.35 11.24
CA LEU A 28 4.33 11.05 11.90
C LEU A 28 5.53 10.20 11.45
N THR A 29 6.23 9.64 12.41
CA THR A 29 7.32 8.67 12.17
C THR A 29 6.88 7.22 12.29
N MET A 30 5.76 6.99 12.95
CA MET A 30 5.12 5.68 13.12
C MET A 30 3.61 5.84 13.32
N LEU A 31 2.88 4.80 12.99
CA LEU A 31 1.46 4.65 13.36
C LEU A 31 1.36 3.76 14.62
N PRO A 32 0.36 3.98 15.49
CA PRO A 32 0.06 3.07 16.58
C PRO A 32 -0.48 1.73 16.07
N GLU A 33 -0.75 0.79 16.95
CA GLU A 33 -1.49 -0.42 16.61
C GLU A 33 -2.82 -0.07 15.94
N LEU A 34 -3.12 -0.74 14.82
CA LEU A 34 -4.30 -0.45 14.01
C LEU A 34 -5.50 -1.27 14.50
N PRO A 35 -6.68 -0.65 14.68
CA PRO A 35 -7.89 -1.35 15.11
C PRO A 35 -8.35 -2.39 14.07
N ALA A 36 -8.89 -3.51 14.55
CA ALA A 36 -9.31 -4.64 13.72
C ALA A 36 -10.44 -4.31 12.72
N LEU A 37 -11.18 -3.23 12.92
CA LEU A 37 -12.28 -2.79 12.06
C LEU A 37 -11.88 -1.68 11.06
N LEU A 38 -10.59 -1.34 10.98
CA LEU A 38 -10.13 -0.26 10.13
C LEU A 38 -10.18 -0.68 8.66
N GLU A 39 -10.92 0.07 7.86
CA GLU A 39 -11.18 -0.18 6.44
C GLU A 39 -10.37 0.75 5.53
N TYR A 40 -10.06 1.97 6.00
CA TYR A 40 -9.40 3.01 5.22
C TYR A 40 -8.30 3.69 6.02
N ILE A 41 -7.13 3.83 5.40
CA ILE A 41 -6.00 4.61 5.92
C ILE A 41 -5.48 5.54 4.82
N ASN A 42 -5.41 6.84 5.13
CA ASN A 42 -4.61 7.81 4.42
C ASN A 42 -3.58 8.43 5.38
N ALA A 43 -2.31 8.13 5.17
CA ALA A 43 -1.18 8.68 5.92
C ALA A 43 -0.10 9.21 4.97
N ASP A 44 -0.52 9.78 3.85
CA ASP A 44 0.36 10.40 2.86
C ASP A 44 1.16 11.56 3.46
N ASN A 45 2.31 11.86 2.86
CA ASN A 45 3.11 13.02 3.24
C ASN A 45 3.42 13.07 4.74
N ASN A 46 4.01 12.01 5.25
CA ASN A 46 4.53 11.88 6.60
C ASN A 46 6.01 11.45 6.57
N GLN A 47 6.52 10.95 7.67
CA GLN A 47 7.91 10.49 7.82
C GLN A 47 7.95 9.03 8.30
N LEU A 48 6.96 8.23 7.89
CA LEU A 48 6.83 6.84 8.31
C LEU A 48 7.98 6.00 7.76
N THR A 49 8.67 5.27 8.63
CA THR A 49 9.75 4.35 8.27
C THR A 49 9.30 2.89 8.24
N MET A 50 8.19 2.59 8.89
CA MET A 50 7.55 1.27 8.92
C MET A 50 6.05 1.41 9.15
N LEU A 51 5.32 0.36 8.82
CA LEU A 51 3.90 0.22 9.14
C LEU A 51 3.71 -0.88 10.19
N PRO A 52 2.73 -0.77 11.08
CA PRO A 52 2.31 -1.87 11.93
C PRO A 52 1.65 -2.98 11.10
N GLU A 53 1.30 -4.09 11.73
CA GLU A 53 0.49 -5.14 11.12
C GLU A 53 -0.83 -4.54 10.60
N LEU A 54 -1.19 -4.88 9.36
CA LEU A 54 -2.40 -4.38 8.72
C LEU A 54 -3.62 -5.24 9.10
N PRO A 55 -4.75 -4.62 9.46
CA PRO A 55 -5.94 -5.37 9.82
C PRO A 55 -6.56 -6.07 8.60
N THR A 56 -7.17 -7.22 8.83
CA THR A 56 -7.79 -8.04 7.78
C THR A 56 -9.04 -7.41 7.14
N SER A 57 -9.53 -6.31 7.70
CA SER A 57 -10.65 -5.51 7.18
C SER A 57 -10.20 -4.37 6.25
N LEU A 58 -8.89 -4.12 6.12
CA LEU A 58 -8.38 -2.96 5.40
C LEU A 58 -8.60 -3.10 3.89
N GLU A 59 -9.32 -2.14 3.31
CA GLU A 59 -9.64 -2.08 1.88
C GLU A 59 -8.78 -1.06 1.14
N VAL A 60 -8.46 0.06 1.77
CA VAL A 60 -7.68 1.15 1.16
C VAL A 60 -6.52 1.56 2.05
N LEU A 61 -5.32 1.56 1.49
CA LEU A 61 -4.10 2.04 2.14
C LEU A 61 -3.37 3.03 1.23
N SER A 62 -3.29 4.29 1.66
CA SER A 62 -2.42 5.29 1.05
C SER A 62 -1.37 5.74 2.06
N VAL A 63 -0.10 5.56 1.69
CA VAL A 63 1.08 5.96 2.48
C VAL A 63 2.14 6.57 1.55
N ARG A 64 1.68 7.29 0.54
CA ARG A 64 2.52 7.96 -0.43
C ARG A 64 3.42 8.99 0.24
N ASN A 65 4.60 9.20 -0.32
CA ASN A 65 5.57 10.20 0.14
C ASN A 65 5.90 10.03 1.64
N ASN A 66 6.49 8.88 1.94
CA ASN A 66 7.01 8.50 3.24
C ASN A 66 8.44 7.93 3.09
N GLN A 67 8.95 7.25 4.08
CA GLN A 67 10.31 6.68 4.11
C GLN A 67 10.28 5.16 4.34
N LEU A 68 9.24 4.48 3.85
CA LEU A 68 9.07 3.04 4.03
C LEU A 68 10.12 2.27 3.24
N THR A 69 10.79 1.32 3.88
CA THR A 69 11.76 0.43 3.24
C THR A 69 11.20 -0.96 2.95
N PHE A 70 10.13 -1.34 3.62
CA PHE A 70 9.38 -2.58 3.41
C PHE A 70 7.91 -2.39 3.76
N LEU A 71 7.07 -3.32 3.33
CA LEU A 71 5.65 -3.38 3.69
C LEU A 71 5.39 -4.66 4.50
N PRO A 72 4.46 -4.62 5.47
CA PRO A 72 3.95 -5.82 6.09
C PRO A 72 3.16 -6.67 5.09
N GLU A 73 2.72 -7.85 5.50
CA GLU A 73 1.82 -8.68 4.70
C GLU A 73 0.54 -7.90 4.35
N LEU A 74 0.15 -7.94 3.08
CA LEU A 74 -1.04 -7.25 2.61
C LEU A 74 -2.28 -8.11 2.85
N PRO A 75 -3.35 -7.56 3.45
CA PRO A 75 -4.57 -8.32 3.70
C PRO A 75 -5.32 -8.62 2.41
N GLU A 76 -6.03 -9.74 2.36
CA GLU A 76 -6.83 -10.16 1.19
C GLU A 76 -7.99 -9.20 0.87
N SER A 77 -8.42 -8.40 1.84
CA SER A 77 -9.45 -7.36 1.66
C SER A 77 -8.97 -6.15 0.86
N LEU A 78 -7.64 -5.98 0.69
CA LEU A 78 -7.08 -4.75 0.13
C LEU A 78 -7.45 -4.57 -1.35
N GLU A 79 -8.08 -3.46 -1.68
CA GLU A 79 -8.54 -3.10 -3.03
C GLU A 79 -7.68 -1.99 -3.65
N ALA A 80 -7.22 -1.06 -2.84
CA ALA A 80 -6.38 0.03 -3.29
C ALA A 80 -5.15 0.21 -2.40
N LEU A 81 -3.99 0.31 -3.04
CA LEU A 81 -2.70 0.56 -2.40
C LEU A 81 -1.98 1.69 -3.13
N ASP A 82 -1.61 2.74 -2.41
CA ASP A 82 -0.65 3.72 -2.91
C ASP A 82 0.54 3.83 -1.96
N VAL A 83 1.67 3.29 -2.39
CA VAL A 83 2.97 3.37 -1.70
C VAL A 83 4.00 4.14 -2.53
N SER A 84 3.53 4.95 -3.47
CA SER A 84 4.40 5.74 -4.34
C SER A 84 5.30 6.67 -3.54
N THR A 85 6.47 6.96 -4.09
CA THR A 85 7.45 7.88 -3.47
C THR A 85 7.84 7.42 -2.06
N ASN A 86 8.40 6.23 -1.98
CA ASN A 86 8.96 5.62 -0.77
C ASN A 86 10.36 5.04 -1.06
N LEU A 87 10.87 4.21 -0.19
CA LEU A 87 12.20 3.60 -0.29
C LEU A 87 12.13 2.07 -0.38
N LEU A 88 11.01 1.54 -0.86
CA LEU A 88 10.77 0.10 -0.94
C LEU A 88 11.74 -0.57 -1.93
N GLU A 89 12.40 -1.64 -1.53
CA GLU A 89 13.28 -2.45 -2.37
C GLU A 89 12.60 -3.68 -2.97
N SER A 90 11.49 -4.10 -2.36
CA SER A 90 10.66 -5.22 -2.81
C SER A 90 9.20 -5.01 -2.42
N LEU A 91 8.31 -5.78 -3.02
CA LEU A 91 6.89 -5.86 -2.64
C LEU A 91 6.62 -7.20 -1.96
N PRO A 92 5.73 -7.25 -0.95
CA PRO A 92 5.21 -8.52 -0.44
C PRO A 92 4.34 -9.20 -1.51
N ALA A 93 3.93 -10.44 -1.22
CA ALA A 93 2.94 -11.11 -2.06
C ALA A 93 1.67 -10.24 -2.19
N VAL A 94 1.21 -10.07 -3.42
CA VAL A 94 -0.02 -9.30 -3.69
C VAL A 94 -1.22 -10.22 -3.42
N PRO A 95 -2.25 -9.75 -2.70
CA PRO A 95 -3.44 -10.54 -2.47
C PRO A 95 -4.07 -10.97 -3.79
N VAL A 96 -4.27 -12.27 -3.98
CA VAL A 96 -4.96 -12.82 -5.14
C VAL A 96 -6.39 -13.13 -4.73
N ARG A 97 -7.33 -12.31 -5.18
CA ARG A 97 -8.74 -12.58 -4.94
C ARG A 97 -9.25 -13.59 -5.96
N ASN A 98 -9.79 -14.71 -5.46
CA ASN A 98 -10.51 -15.69 -6.25
C ASN A 98 -12.00 -15.33 -6.44
N HIS A 99 -12.36 -14.06 -6.23
CA HIS A 99 -13.73 -13.62 -6.33
C HIS A 99 -13.98 -12.89 -7.64
N HIS A 100 -14.72 -13.55 -8.52
CA HIS A 100 -15.30 -12.99 -9.74
C HIS A 100 -16.43 -11.98 -9.44
N SER A 101 -16.16 -10.95 -8.69
CA SER A 101 -17.02 -9.77 -8.73
C SER A 101 -16.51 -8.89 -9.87
N GLU A 102 -17.20 -8.90 -10.97
CA GLU A 102 -16.86 -8.18 -12.21
C GLU A 102 -16.80 -6.64 -12.06
N GLU A 103 -16.95 -6.11 -10.84
CA GLU A 103 -17.13 -4.68 -10.60
C GLU A 103 -16.02 -4.01 -9.77
N THR A 104 -15.03 -4.76 -9.22
CA THR A 104 -14.01 -4.15 -8.37
C THR A 104 -12.65 -4.17 -9.05
N GLU A 105 -12.23 -3.04 -9.57
CA GLU A 105 -10.87 -2.86 -10.05
C GLU A 105 -9.90 -2.69 -8.86
N ILE A 106 -8.82 -3.44 -8.87
CA ILE A 106 -7.77 -3.36 -7.85
C ILE A 106 -6.64 -2.49 -8.37
N PHE A 107 -6.27 -1.47 -7.61
CA PHE A 107 -5.21 -0.54 -8.00
C PHE A 107 -4.06 -0.52 -7.00
N PHE A 108 -2.87 -0.92 -7.46
CA PHE A 108 -1.65 -0.84 -6.68
C PHE A 108 -0.67 0.13 -7.34
N ARG A 109 -0.42 1.25 -6.69
CA ARG A 109 0.54 2.28 -7.12
C ARG A 109 1.81 2.18 -6.31
N CYS A 110 2.91 1.84 -6.98
CA CYS A 110 4.22 1.63 -6.36
C CYS A 110 5.32 2.44 -7.08
N ARG A 111 4.96 3.57 -7.68
CA ARG A 111 5.89 4.42 -8.45
C ARG A 111 6.97 5.02 -7.54
N GLU A 112 8.09 5.43 -8.16
CA GLU A 112 9.13 6.18 -7.45
C GLU A 112 9.58 5.48 -6.16
N ASN A 113 10.02 4.23 -6.29
CA ASN A 113 10.58 3.43 -5.22
C ASN A 113 11.95 2.88 -5.65
N ARG A 114 12.52 1.97 -4.90
CA ARG A 114 13.79 1.28 -5.19
C ARG A 114 13.58 -0.20 -5.50
N ILE A 115 12.41 -0.56 -6.02
CA ILE A 115 12.00 -1.95 -6.22
C ILE A 115 12.85 -2.57 -7.32
N THR A 116 13.57 -3.62 -6.96
CA THR A 116 14.37 -4.45 -7.87
C THR A 116 13.77 -5.84 -8.05
N HIS A 117 12.95 -6.28 -7.08
CA HIS A 117 12.33 -7.59 -7.04
C HIS A 117 10.82 -7.47 -6.85
N ILE A 118 10.09 -8.24 -7.64
CA ILE A 118 8.63 -8.36 -7.53
C ILE A 118 8.28 -9.80 -7.15
N PRO A 119 7.22 -10.05 -6.37
CA PRO A 119 6.78 -11.41 -6.08
C PRO A 119 6.28 -12.11 -7.33
N GLU A 120 6.49 -13.42 -7.42
CA GLU A 120 6.13 -14.22 -8.60
C GLU A 120 4.65 -14.13 -8.95
N ASN A 121 3.80 -13.99 -7.95
CA ASN A 121 2.35 -13.93 -8.16
C ASN A 121 1.88 -12.64 -8.85
N ILE A 122 2.69 -11.59 -8.94
CA ILE A 122 2.37 -10.41 -9.78
C ILE A 122 2.17 -10.81 -11.25
N LEU A 123 2.91 -11.81 -11.71
CA LEU A 123 2.81 -12.27 -13.10
C LEU A 123 1.55 -13.11 -13.39
N SER A 124 0.77 -13.44 -12.37
CA SER A 124 -0.45 -14.25 -12.48
C SER A 124 -1.69 -13.54 -11.91
N LEU A 125 -1.65 -12.22 -11.80
CA LEU A 125 -2.79 -11.46 -11.30
C LEU A 125 -3.94 -11.46 -12.29
N ASP A 126 -5.14 -11.32 -11.74
CA ASP A 126 -6.35 -11.14 -12.53
C ASP A 126 -6.24 -9.88 -13.41
N PRO A 127 -6.75 -9.89 -14.66
CA PRO A 127 -6.77 -8.71 -15.53
C PRO A 127 -7.43 -7.46 -14.94
N THR A 128 -8.25 -7.61 -13.91
CA THR A 128 -8.85 -6.48 -13.17
C THR A 128 -7.90 -5.81 -12.19
N CYS A 129 -6.71 -6.40 -11.96
CA CYS A 129 -5.71 -5.83 -11.08
C CYS A 129 -4.69 -5.00 -11.88
N THR A 130 -4.63 -3.72 -11.59
CA THR A 130 -3.64 -2.80 -12.16
C THR A 130 -2.51 -2.54 -11.17
N ILE A 131 -1.27 -2.85 -11.56
CA ILE A 131 -0.08 -2.50 -10.78
C ILE A 131 0.77 -1.51 -11.56
N ILE A 132 1.09 -0.38 -10.94
CA ILE A 132 1.92 0.67 -11.51
C ILE A 132 3.27 0.66 -10.81
N LEU A 133 4.33 0.31 -11.55
CA LEU A 133 5.71 0.14 -11.06
C LEU A 133 6.71 1.12 -11.70
N GLU A 134 6.23 2.17 -12.35
CA GLU A 134 7.07 3.16 -13.02
C GLU A 134 8.09 3.78 -12.05
N ASP A 135 9.21 4.23 -12.60
CA ASP A 135 10.29 4.87 -11.84
C ASP A 135 10.87 3.99 -10.71
N ASN A 136 10.97 2.68 -10.98
CA ASN A 136 11.68 1.71 -10.16
C ASN A 136 12.86 1.09 -10.95
N PRO A 137 13.96 0.69 -10.29
CA PRO A 137 15.12 0.09 -10.93
C PRO A 137 14.91 -1.40 -11.27
N LEU A 138 13.79 -1.74 -11.91
CA LEU A 138 13.48 -3.09 -12.35
C LEU A 138 14.45 -3.57 -13.43
N SER A 139 14.85 -4.84 -13.37
CA SER A 139 15.65 -5.46 -14.41
C SER A 139 14.92 -5.51 -15.76
N SER A 140 15.66 -5.54 -16.87
CA SER A 140 15.10 -5.66 -18.21
C SER A 140 14.20 -6.89 -18.35
N ARG A 141 14.60 -8.01 -17.74
CA ARG A 141 13.83 -9.25 -17.72
C ARG A 141 12.44 -9.09 -17.09
N ILE A 142 12.38 -8.37 -15.95
CA ILE A 142 11.11 -8.11 -15.26
C ILE A 142 10.23 -7.20 -16.12
N ARG A 143 10.79 -6.14 -16.69
CA ARG A 143 10.05 -5.23 -17.56
C ARG A 143 9.48 -5.93 -18.80
N GLU A 144 10.24 -6.81 -19.42
CA GLU A 144 9.78 -7.64 -20.54
C GLU A 144 8.63 -8.56 -20.13
N SER A 145 8.74 -9.23 -18.97
CA SER A 145 7.68 -10.11 -18.45
C SER A 145 6.38 -9.36 -18.18
N LEU A 146 6.46 -8.14 -17.62
CA LEU A 146 5.29 -7.29 -17.38
C LEU A 146 4.66 -6.78 -18.68
N SER A 147 5.45 -6.44 -19.69
CA SER A 147 4.95 -5.94 -20.99
C SER A 147 4.21 -7.02 -21.80
N GLN A 148 4.52 -8.28 -21.59
CA GLN A 148 3.85 -9.41 -22.27
C GLN A 148 2.46 -9.71 -21.71
N GLN A 149 2.14 -9.22 -20.52
CA GLN A 149 0.81 -9.43 -19.89
C GLN A 149 -0.22 -8.37 -20.30
N THR A 150 0.24 -7.23 -20.81
CA THR A 150 -0.61 -6.12 -21.26
C THR A 150 -0.91 -6.16 -22.77
N ALA A 151 -0.45 -7.16 -23.46
CA ALA A 151 -0.65 -7.38 -24.91
C ALA A 151 -1.67 -8.50 -25.16
#